data_e79636ef6afd9959f95d630ae4f14afc
#
_entry.id   e79636ef6afd9959f95d630ae4f14afc
#
_cell.length_a   1.000
_cell.length_b   1.000
_cell.length_c   1.000
_cell.angle_alpha   90.00
_cell.angle_beta   90.00
_cell.angle_gamma   90.00
#
_symmetry.space_group_name_H-M   'P 1'
#
loop_
_entity.id
_entity.type
_entity.pdbx_description
1 polymer ?
#
loop_
_entity_poly.entity_id
_entity_poly.type
_entity_poly.pdbx_seq_one_letter_code
_entity_poly.pdbx_strand_id
1 'polypeptide(L)'
;MIKYIVKRLAMGVVTMFFLITITFWLTRLMPGSPFATDNISPSVLATLEANYGLDKPIDQQFVIYLQSLLQGNLGVSYTRTGVTVNDLIAQGFPVTLKLGLISFAIALVIGTVIGIWMSTTKSSAVKGWLITGSTLFISIPGFVLAIVLLMVFGQGLKVLPVLFDGSFLSYIMPVLALAVYPIAQISRLVHASYT
;
A
#
# COMPACT_ATOMS: atom_id res chain seq x y z
N MET A 1 14.68 -10.63 -25.98
CA MET A 1 14.37 -10.42 -24.54
C MET A 1 14.83 -9.03 -24.07
N ILE A 2 16.07 -8.62 -24.26
CA ILE A 2 16.58 -7.29 -23.79
C ILE A 2 15.73 -6.13 -24.33
N LYS A 3 15.44 -6.07 -25.63
CA LYS A 3 14.59 -5.03 -26.23
C LYS A 3 13.20 -4.92 -25.57
N TYR A 4 12.60 -6.05 -25.17
CA TYR A 4 11.33 -6.08 -24.47
C TYR A 4 11.43 -5.49 -23.05
N ILE A 5 12.47 -5.88 -22.31
CA ILE A 5 12.75 -5.37 -20.95
C ILE A 5 12.99 -3.86 -20.99
N VAL A 6 13.88 -3.40 -21.90
CA VAL A 6 14.19 -1.96 -22.07
C VAL A 6 12.91 -1.17 -22.41
N LYS A 7 12.09 -1.67 -23.34
CA LYS A 7 10.81 -1.03 -23.69
C LYS A 7 9.88 -0.94 -22.48
N ARG A 8 9.77 -2.00 -21.66
CA ARG A 8 8.94 -2.01 -20.46
C ARG A 8 9.44 -1.05 -19.40
N LEU A 9 10.74 -1.02 -19.16
CA LEU A 9 11.36 -0.06 -18.25
C LEU A 9 11.15 1.38 -18.70
N ALA A 10 11.38 1.67 -19.97
CA ALA A 10 11.14 2.99 -20.55
C ALA A 10 9.67 3.44 -20.39
N MET A 11 8.71 2.54 -20.69
CA MET A 11 7.29 2.84 -20.45
C MET A 11 7.00 3.10 -18.97
N GLY A 12 7.62 2.33 -18.06
CA GLY A 12 7.48 2.54 -16.61
C GLY A 12 7.97 3.92 -16.18
N VAL A 13 9.17 4.32 -16.66
CA VAL A 13 9.73 5.66 -16.38
C VAL A 13 8.84 6.77 -16.93
N VAL A 14 8.36 6.63 -18.16
CA VAL A 14 7.43 7.61 -18.77
C VAL A 14 6.14 7.71 -17.95
N THR A 15 5.54 6.60 -17.59
CA THR A 15 4.33 6.57 -16.76
C THR A 15 4.56 7.25 -15.41
N MET A 16 5.68 6.94 -14.75
CA MET A 16 6.06 7.55 -13.48
C MET A 16 6.25 9.06 -13.62
N PHE A 17 6.91 9.52 -14.69
CA PHE A 17 7.08 10.95 -14.96
C PHE A 17 5.73 11.66 -15.12
N PHE A 18 4.79 11.09 -15.88
CA PHE A 18 3.45 11.65 -16.03
C PHE A 18 2.68 11.69 -14.70
N LEU A 19 2.74 10.63 -13.90
CA LEU A 19 2.09 10.59 -12.59
C LEU A 19 2.66 11.67 -11.65
N ILE A 20 3.98 11.78 -11.59
CA ILE A 20 4.68 12.81 -10.80
C ILE A 20 4.25 14.21 -11.26
N THR A 21 4.26 14.45 -12.57
CA THR A 21 3.87 15.74 -13.15
C THR A 21 2.42 16.08 -12.81
N ILE A 22 1.48 15.18 -13.08
CA ILE A 22 0.06 15.41 -12.80
C ILE A 22 -0.16 15.65 -11.30
N THR A 23 0.44 14.83 -10.43
CA THR A 23 0.30 14.99 -8.98
C THR A 23 0.86 16.34 -8.51
N PHE A 24 2.04 16.75 -9.03
CA PHE A 24 2.61 18.06 -8.72
C PHE A 24 1.64 19.19 -9.09
N TRP A 25 1.14 19.20 -10.33
CA TRP A 25 0.22 20.25 -10.77
C TRP A 25 -1.08 20.25 -9.99
N LEU A 26 -1.68 19.10 -9.76
CA LEU A 26 -2.91 19.00 -8.98
C LEU A 26 -2.74 19.54 -7.55
N THR A 27 -1.63 19.21 -6.89
CA THR A 27 -1.37 19.72 -5.54
C THR A 27 -1.11 21.23 -5.50
N ARG A 28 -0.56 21.80 -6.56
CA ARG A 28 -0.31 23.25 -6.67
C ARG A 28 -1.51 24.08 -7.10
N LEU A 29 -2.48 23.45 -7.78
CA LEU A 29 -3.75 24.10 -8.14
C LEU A 29 -4.74 24.14 -6.96
N MET A 30 -4.49 23.41 -5.89
CA MET A 30 -5.31 23.49 -4.68
C MET A 30 -5.12 24.84 -4.01
N PRO A 31 -6.23 25.54 -3.66
CA PRO A 31 -6.13 26.84 -2.98
C PRO A 31 -5.55 26.68 -1.58
N GLY A 32 -4.72 27.64 -1.17
CA GLY A 32 -4.08 27.70 0.15
C GLY A 32 -2.65 27.16 0.16
N SER A 33 -1.92 27.51 1.23
CA SER A 33 -0.58 26.99 1.47
C SER A 33 -0.63 25.64 2.20
N PRO A 34 0.21 24.66 1.83
CA PRO A 34 0.27 23.39 2.56
C PRO A 34 0.74 23.55 4.02
N PHE A 35 1.32 24.68 4.36
CA PHE A 35 1.76 25.02 5.72
C PHE A 35 0.76 25.89 6.48
N ALA A 36 -0.31 26.38 5.84
CA ALA A 36 -1.30 27.21 6.50
C ALA A 36 -2.10 26.37 7.51
N THR A 37 -1.88 26.67 8.79
CA THR A 37 -2.68 26.17 9.93
C THR A 37 -3.15 27.34 10.76
N ASP A 38 -4.25 27.19 11.49
CA ASP A 38 -4.87 28.25 12.29
C ASP A 38 -3.94 28.92 13.32
N ASN A 39 -2.80 28.29 13.62
CA ASN A 39 -1.87 28.73 14.66
C ASN A 39 -0.53 29.30 14.13
N ILE A 40 -0.35 29.44 12.82
CA ILE A 40 0.90 29.95 12.24
C ILE A 40 0.74 31.45 11.89
N SER A 41 1.68 32.26 12.40
CA SER A 41 1.70 33.70 12.04
C SER A 41 2.08 33.89 10.57
N PRO A 42 1.57 34.94 9.89
CA PRO A 42 1.87 35.20 8.48
C PRO A 42 3.38 35.32 8.18
N SER A 43 4.18 35.85 9.12
CA SER A 43 5.63 35.95 8.97
C SER A 43 6.35 34.62 9.01
N VAL A 44 5.91 33.71 9.87
CA VAL A 44 6.44 32.34 9.94
C VAL A 44 6.03 31.56 8.70
N LEU A 45 4.79 31.70 8.24
CA LEU A 45 4.30 31.08 7.01
C LEU A 45 5.14 31.49 5.80
N ALA A 46 5.37 32.79 5.61
CA ALA A 46 6.19 33.32 4.52
C ALA A 46 7.64 32.77 4.57
N THR A 47 8.22 32.63 5.78
CA THR A 47 9.55 32.06 5.94
C THR A 47 9.57 30.57 5.56
N LEU A 48 8.54 29.82 5.92
CA LEU A 48 8.40 28.39 5.52
C LEU A 48 8.25 28.29 4.01
N GLU A 49 7.39 29.08 3.41
CA GLU A 49 7.18 29.06 1.96
C GLU A 49 8.47 29.39 1.20
N ALA A 50 9.23 30.40 1.63
CA ALA A 50 10.51 30.75 1.04
C ALA A 50 11.56 29.62 1.20
N ASN A 51 11.64 28.99 2.37
CA ASN A 51 12.57 27.89 2.63
C ASN A 51 12.30 26.65 1.74
N TYR A 52 11.04 26.43 1.39
CA TYR A 52 10.65 25.32 0.50
C TYR A 52 10.45 25.76 -0.96
N GLY A 53 10.77 27.02 -1.29
CA GLY A 53 10.70 27.57 -2.62
C GLY A 53 9.27 27.68 -3.18
N LEU A 54 8.27 27.77 -2.32
CA LEU A 54 6.87 27.94 -2.71
C LEU A 54 6.56 29.37 -3.15
N ASP A 55 7.46 30.30 -2.86
CA ASP A 55 7.46 31.70 -3.30
C ASP A 55 7.87 31.86 -4.76
N LYS A 56 8.46 30.82 -5.37
CA LYS A 56 8.96 30.86 -6.75
C LYS A 56 7.84 30.60 -7.77
N PRO A 57 8.03 30.99 -9.05
CA PRO A 57 7.15 30.60 -10.14
C PRO A 57 6.99 29.08 -10.20
N ILE A 58 5.79 28.60 -10.55
CA ILE A 58 5.41 27.19 -10.45
C ILE A 58 6.26 26.26 -11.34
N ASP A 59 6.73 26.77 -12.47
CA ASP A 59 7.68 26.09 -13.36
C ASP A 59 9.03 25.83 -12.68
N GLN A 60 9.54 26.83 -11.95
CA GLN A 60 10.77 26.68 -11.17
C GLN A 60 10.57 25.69 -10.01
N GLN A 61 9.44 25.74 -9.31
CA GLN A 61 9.11 24.78 -8.28
C GLN A 61 9.11 23.36 -8.83
N PHE A 62 8.58 23.13 -10.04
CA PHE A 62 8.56 21.84 -10.67
C PHE A 62 9.97 21.31 -10.97
N VAL A 63 10.84 22.16 -11.52
CA VAL A 63 12.25 21.78 -11.79
C VAL A 63 12.98 21.42 -10.49
N ILE A 64 12.85 22.26 -9.44
CA ILE A 64 13.45 21.99 -8.12
C ILE A 64 12.92 20.65 -7.55
N TYR A 65 11.63 20.41 -7.66
CA TYR A 65 11.01 19.17 -7.20
C TYR A 65 11.57 17.95 -7.93
N LEU A 66 11.70 17.98 -9.27
CA LEU A 66 12.30 16.90 -10.04
C LEU A 66 13.76 16.65 -9.67
N GLN A 67 14.54 17.74 -9.48
CA GLN A 67 15.94 17.62 -9.05
C GLN A 67 16.05 16.96 -7.67
N SER A 68 15.18 17.35 -6.73
CA SER A 68 15.13 16.73 -5.39
C SER A 68 14.80 15.24 -5.48
N LEU A 69 13.83 14.86 -6.30
CA LEU A 69 13.47 13.45 -6.52
C LEU A 69 14.64 12.63 -7.08
N LEU A 70 15.39 13.19 -8.03
CA LEU A 70 16.57 12.53 -8.61
C LEU A 70 17.69 12.33 -7.57
N GLN A 71 17.75 13.17 -6.54
CA GLN A 71 18.66 13.04 -5.40
C GLN A 71 18.13 12.12 -4.30
N GLY A 72 16.96 11.50 -4.50
CA GLY A 72 16.30 10.68 -3.48
C GLY A 72 15.65 11.47 -2.34
N ASN A 73 15.55 12.79 -2.48
CA ASN A 73 14.87 13.64 -1.52
C ASN A 73 13.40 13.81 -1.93
N LEU A 74 12.50 13.20 -1.15
CA LEU A 74 11.05 13.23 -1.38
C LEU A 74 10.36 14.45 -0.75
N GLY A 75 11.15 15.35 -0.12
CA GLY A 75 10.66 16.55 0.51
C GLY A 75 10.17 16.35 1.94
N VAL A 76 9.45 17.36 2.44
CA VAL A 76 8.92 17.37 3.81
C VAL A 76 7.46 16.97 3.85
N SER A 77 7.06 16.44 4.99
CA SER A 77 5.66 16.13 5.25
C SER A 77 4.88 17.43 5.55
N TYR A 78 3.81 17.66 4.82
CA TYR A 78 2.90 18.76 5.09
C TYR A 78 1.97 18.50 6.30
N THR A 79 1.82 17.23 6.68
CA THR A 79 0.97 16.83 7.80
C THR A 79 1.71 16.65 9.11
N ARG A 80 3.04 16.49 9.06
CA ARG A 80 3.89 16.31 10.24
C ARG A 80 5.06 17.27 10.20
N THR A 81 4.97 18.35 10.95
CA THR A 81 5.99 19.40 11.01
C THR A 81 7.35 18.83 11.44
N GLY A 82 8.40 19.19 10.70
CA GLY A 82 9.77 18.77 11.02
C GLY A 82 10.16 17.36 10.63
N VAL A 83 9.29 16.64 9.92
CA VAL A 83 9.55 15.26 9.47
C VAL A 83 9.63 15.22 7.95
N THR A 84 10.63 14.53 7.39
CA THR A 84 10.73 14.32 5.94
C THR A 84 9.88 13.13 5.48
N VAL A 85 9.48 13.11 4.21
CA VAL A 85 8.80 11.95 3.61
C VAL A 85 9.72 10.73 3.62
N ASN A 86 11.02 10.93 3.43
CA ASN A 86 12.04 9.88 3.54
C ASN A 86 12.02 9.19 4.91
N ASP A 87 11.93 9.98 6.00
CA ASP A 87 11.86 9.42 7.36
C ASP A 87 10.58 8.62 7.60
N LEU A 88 9.46 9.12 7.09
CA LEU A 88 8.17 8.40 7.18
C LEU A 88 8.22 7.05 6.45
N ILE A 89 8.82 7.03 5.27
CA ILE A 89 9.01 5.80 4.51
C ILE A 89 9.97 4.87 5.22
N ALA A 90 11.13 5.39 5.69
CA ALA A 90 12.12 4.58 6.40
C ALA A 90 11.55 3.92 7.67
N GLN A 91 10.62 4.58 8.36
CA GLN A 91 9.94 4.04 9.54
C GLN A 91 8.84 3.03 9.17
N GLY A 92 8.03 3.31 8.15
CA GLY A 92 6.87 2.49 7.80
C GLY A 92 7.19 1.30 6.90
N PHE A 93 8.12 1.46 5.96
CA PHE A 93 8.43 0.46 4.94
C PHE A 93 8.89 -0.90 5.51
N PRO A 94 9.77 -0.99 6.53
CA PRO A 94 10.18 -2.28 7.08
C PRO A 94 9.02 -3.10 7.64
N VAL A 95 8.07 -2.45 8.32
CA VAL A 95 6.87 -3.12 8.84
C VAL A 95 5.97 -3.59 7.71
N THR A 96 5.72 -2.73 6.73
CA THR A 96 4.91 -3.05 5.55
C THR A 96 5.53 -4.20 4.75
N LEU A 97 6.84 -4.17 4.54
CA LEU A 97 7.57 -5.23 3.82
C LEU A 97 7.48 -6.57 4.56
N LYS A 98 7.69 -6.56 5.87
CA LYS A 98 7.60 -7.77 6.70
C LYS A 98 6.19 -8.37 6.66
N LEU A 99 5.15 -7.57 6.86
CA LEU A 99 3.76 -7.99 6.77
C LEU A 99 3.43 -8.54 5.37
N GLY A 100 3.84 -7.82 4.33
CA GLY A 100 3.60 -8.21 2.95
C GLY A 100 4.27 -9.53 2.58
N LEU A 101 5.55 -9.72 2.94
CA LEU A 101 6.28 -10.95 2.65
C LEU A 101 5.69 -12.16 3.39
N ILE A 102 5.37 -12.02 4.67
CA ILE A 102 4.75 -13.10 5.46
C ILE A 102 3.39 -13.47 4.86
N SER A 103 2.54 -12.47 4.61
CA SER A 103 1.21 -12.69 4.04
C SER A 103 1.28 -13.32 2.65
N PHE A 104 2.22 -12.88 1.82
CA PHE A 104 2.42 -13.45 0.48
C PHE A 104 2.91 -14.89 0.54
N ALA A 105 3.87 -15.22 1.41
CA ALA A 105 4.35 -16.60 1.58
C ALA A 105 3.22 -17.54 2.02
N ILE A 106 2.43 -17.12 3.01
CA ILE A 106 1.26 -17.85 3.48
C ILE A 106 0.25 -18.03 2.33
N ALA A 107 -0.02 -16.95 1.59
CA ALA A 107 -0.97 -16.99 0.48
C ALA A 107 -0.52 -17.92 -0.64
N LEU A 108 0.77 -17.93 -0.97
CA LEU A 108 1.33 -18.79 -1.99
C LEU A 108 1.17 -20.27 -1.60
N VAL A 109 1.52 -20.63 -0.37
CA VAL A 109 1.43 -22.02 0.11
C VAL A 109 -0.03 -22.46 0.21
N ILE A 110 -0.85 -21.73 0.97
CA ILE A 110 -2.24 -22.12 1.23
C ILE A 110 -3.08 -22.04 -0.06
N GLY A 111 -2.91 -20.97 -0.85
CA GLY A 111 -3.62 -20.79 -2.10
C GLY A 111 -3.32 -21.90 -3.11
N THR A 112 -2.05 -22.30 -3.23
CA THR A 112 -1.64 -23.42 -4.09
C THR A 112 -2.26 -24.74 -3.62
N VAL A 113 -2.19 -25.04 -2.31
CA VAL A 113 -2.78 -26.27 -1.74
C VAL A 113 -4.29 -26.31 -1.99
N ILE A 114 -5.01 -25.23 -1.73
CA ILE A 114 -6.45 -25.14 -1.98
C ILE A 114 -6.75 -25.30 -3.48
N GLY A 115 -5.97 -24.65 -4.36
CA GLY A 115 -6.17 -24.74 -5.81
C GLY A 115 -5.96 -26.14 -6.36
N ILE A 116 -4.93 -26.85 -5.88
CA ILE A 116 -4.72 -28.28 -6.20
C ILE A 116 -5.89 -29.13 -5.69
N TRP A 117 -6.34 -28.88 -4.47
CA TRP A 117 -7.49 -29.58 -3.90
C TRP A 117 -8.77 -29.36 -4.72
N MET A 118 -9.04 -28.12 -5.14
CA MET A 118 -10.15 -27.79 -6.06
C MET A 118 -10.08 -28.58 -7.37
N SER A 119 -8.86 -28.82 -7.88
CA SER A 119 -8.65 -29.49 -9.17
C SER A 119 -8.75 -31.02 -9.06
N THR A 120 -8.30 -31.59 -7.95
CA THR A 120 -8.18 -33.03 -7.77
C THR A 120 -9.37 -33.68 -7.07
N THR A 121 -10.19 -32.89 -6.37
CA THR A 121 -11.38 -33.45 -5.67
C THR A 121 -12.42 -34.00 -6.64
N LYS A 122 -12.89 -35.23 -6.37
CA LYS A 122 -13.97 -35.86 -7.12
C LYS A 122 -15.36 -35.43 -6.68
N SER A 123 -15.48 -34.82 -5.51
CA SER A 123 -16.76 -34.35 -4.97
C SER A 123 -17.16 -33.01 -5.58
N SER A 124 -18.23 -33.00 -6.37
CA SER A 124 -18.78 -31.77 -6.95
C SER A 124 -19.22 -30.76 -5.87
N ALA A 125 -19.74 -31.25 -4.75
CA ALA A 125 -20.14 -30.38 -3.63
C ALA A 125 -18.93 -29.69 -2.99
N VAL A 126 -17.85 -30.40 -2.69
CA VAL A 126 -16.62 -29.81 -2.13
C VAL A 126 -16.03 -28.80 -3.08
N LYS A 127 -15.94 -29.13 -4.36
CA LYS A 127 -15.46 -28.22 -5.40
C LYS A 127 -16.31 -26.95 -5.45
N GLY A 128 -17.63 -27.08 -5.43
CA GLY A 128 -18.56 -25.94 -5.42
C GLY A 128 -18.34 -25.04 -4.20
N TRP A 129 -18.22 -25.61 -2.99
CA TRP A 129 -17.96 -24.84 -1.78
C TRP A 129 -16.62 -24.10 -1.80
N LEU A 130 -15.55 -24.75 -2.29
CA LEU A 130 -14.23 -24.10 -2.39
C LEU A 130 -14.23 -22.92 -3.39
N ILE A 131 -14.90 -23.09 -4.55
CA ILE A 131 -15.03 -22.02 -5.55
C ILE A 131 -15.88 -20.87 -5.00
N THR A 132 -17.05 -21.17 -4.40
CA THR A 132 -17.93 -20.16 -3.82
C THR A 132 -17.25 -19.41 -2.66
N GLY A 133 -16.59 -20.12 -1.77
CA GLY A 133 -15.82 -19.54 -0.68
C GLY A 133 -14.72 -18.61 -1.18
N SER A 134 -13.94 -19.05 -2.18
CA SER A 134 -12.92 -18.19 -2.80
C SER A 134 -13.53 -16.92 -3.41
N THR A 135 -14.69 -17.05 -4.06
CA THR A 135 -15.39 -15.89 -4.64
C THR A 135 -15.84 -14.91 -3.57
N LEU A 136 -16.40 -15.40 -2.46
CA LEU A 136 -16.80 -14.58 -1.32
C LEU A 136 -15.61 -13.81 -0.75
N PHE A 137 -14.48 -14.48 -0.51
CA PHE A 137 -13.30 -13.83 0.04
C PHE A 137 -12.67 -12.80 -0.92
N ILE A 138 -12.75 -12.99 -2.22
CA ILE A 138 -12.32 -11.98 -3.21
C ILE A 138 -13.25 -10.75 -3.16
N SER A 139 -14.52 -10.94 -2.86
CA SER A 139 -15.51 -9.85 -2.85
C SER A 139 -15.47 -9.01 -1.57
N ILE A 140 -14.88 -9.52 -0.48
CA ILE A 140 -14.77 -8.77 0.77
C ILE A 140 -13.57 -7.82 0.72
N PRO A 141 -13.78 -6.49 0.87
CA PRO A 141 -12.67 -5.56 0.99
C PRO A 141 -11.76 -5.91 2.18
N GLY A 142 -10.43 -5.92 1.98
CA GLY A 142 -9.48 -6.34 3.01
C GLY A 142 -9.59 -5.57 4.34
N PHE A 143 -9.91 -4.26 4.27
CA PHE A 143 -10.12 -3.47 5.49
C PHE A 143 -11.36 -3.91 6.29
N VAL A 144 -12.42 -4.36 5.61
CA VAL A 144 -13.62 -4.90 6.29
C VAL A 144 -13.26 -6.17 7.05
N LEU A 145 -12.50 -7.08 6.40
CA LEU A 145 -12.00 -8.29 7.06
C LEU A 145 -11.11 -7.94 8.26
N ALA A 146 -10.23 -6.95 8.13
CA ALA A 146 -9.38 -6.49 9.23
C ALA A 146 -10.20 -5.99 10.43
N ILE A 147 -11.27 -5.20 10.18
CA ILE A 147 -12.18 -4.72 11.22
C ILE A 147 -12.91 -5.89 11.89
N VAL A 148 -13.43 -6.84 11.12
CA VAL A 148 -14.11 -8.03 11.67
C VAL A 148 -13.15 -8.85 12.54
N LEU A 149 -11.92 -9.10 12.10
CA LEU A 149 -10.91 -9.79 12.90
C LEU A 149 -10.61 -9.05 14.20
N LEU A 150 -10.46 -7.73 14.13
CA LEU A 150 -10.23 -6.88 15.31
C LEU A 150 -11.40 -6.96 16.30
N MET A 151 -12.64 -6.87 15.82
CA MET A 151 -13.84 -6.93 16.66
C MET A 151 -14.00 -8.31 17.30
N VAL A 152 -13.80 -9.39 16.55
CA VAL A 152 -13.99 -10.77 17.05
C VAL A 152 -12.84 -11.17 17.97
N PHE A 153 -11.60 -11.13 17.49
CA PHE A 153 -10.44 -11.68 18.21
C PHE A 153 -9.79 -10.68 19.16
N GLY A 154 -9.83 -9.38 18.82
CA GLY A 154 -9.24 -8.33 19.65
C GLY A 154 -10.18 -7.89 20.78
N GLN A 155 -11.40 -7.50 20.45
CA GLN A 155 -12.34 -6.92 21.42
C GLN A 155 -13.27 -7.97 22.06
N GLY A 156 -13.84 -8.88 21.25
CA GLY A 156 -14.79 -9.88 21.71
C GLY A 156 -14.13 -10.99 22.52
N LEU A 157 -13.27 -11.78 21.86
CA LEU A 157 -12.58 -12.92 22.49
C LEU A 157 -11.37 -12.50 23.32
N LYS A 158 -10.79 -11.31 23.06
CA LYS A 158 -9.60 -10.76 23.73
C LYS A 158 -8.38 -11.69 23.70
N VAL A 159 -8.25 -12.49 22.64
CA VAL A 159 -7.13 -13.45 22.47
C VAL A 159 -5.97 -12.89 21.64
N LEU A 160 -6.20 -11.80 20.90
CA LEU A 160 -5.18 -11.11 20.11
C LEU A 160 -5.12 -9.62 20.47
N PRO A 161 -3.92 -9.00 20.46
CA PRO A 161 -3.78 -7.60 20.82
C PRO A 161 -4.44 -6.68 19.80
N VAL A 162 -5.20 -5.68 20.28
CA VAL A 162 -5.88 -4.67 19.47
C VAL A 162 -4.87 -3.66 18.87
N LEU A 163 -3.83 -3.33 19.63
CA LEU A 163 -2.75 -2.44 19.20
C LEU A 163 -1.53 -3.24 18.80
N PHE A 164 -0.81 -2.72 17.80
CA PHE A 164 0.45 -3.32 17.38
C PHE A 164 1.54 -3.01 18.42
N ASP A 165 2.01 -4.05 19.09
CA ASP A 165 3.04 -3.98 20.16
C ASP A 165 4.38 -4.63 19.74
N GLY A 166 4.48 -5.09 18.49
CA GLY A 166 5.65 -5.79 17.95
C GLY A 166 5.76 -7.27 18.34
N SER A 167 4.85 -7.77 19.18
CA SER A 167 4.79 -9.20 19.54
C SER A 167 4.34 -10.05 18.34
N PHE A 168 4.66 -11.34 18.38
CA PHE A 168 4.19 -12.29 17.34
C PHE A 168 2.67 -12.27 17.18
N LEU A 169 1.93 -12.17 18.28
CA LEU A 169 0.47 -12.16 18.27
C LEU A 169 -0.11 -10.93 17.54
N SER A 170 0.58 -9.78 17.60
CA SER A 170 0.14 -8.56 16.94
C SER A 170 0.27 -8.61 15.41
N TYR A 171 1.04 -9.56 14.87
CA TYR A 171 1.12 -9.79 13.42
C TYR A 171 -0.03 -10.65 12.87
N ILE A 172 -0.71 -11.46 13.69
CA ILE A 172 -1.67 -12.47 13.22
C ILE A 172 -2.83 -11.83 12.46
N MET A 173 -3.53 -10.87 13.05
CA MET A 173 -4.69 -10.24 12.41
C MET A 173 -4.33 -9.49 11.12
N PRO A 174 -3.30 -8.62 11.09
CA PRO A 174 -2.87 -7.97 9.87
C PRO A 174 -2.44 -8.95 8.76
N VAL A 175 -1.69 -9.99 9.13
CA VAL A 175 -1.25 -11.01 8.17
C VAL A 175 -2.43 -11.78 7.57
N LEU A 176 -3.40 -12.19 8.39
CA LEU A 176 -4.62 -12.85 7.90
C LEU A 176 -5.43 -11.94 6.98
N ALA A 177 -5.65 -10.69 7.39
CA ALA A 177 -6.39 -9.73 6.57
C ALA A 177 -5.74 -9.50 5.20
N LEU A 178 -4.40 -9.45 5.14
CA LEU A 178 -3.65 -9.29 3.90
C LEU A 178 -3.56 -10.57 3.07
N ALA A 179 -3.57 -11.76 3.70
CA ALA A 179 -3.36 -13.03 3.02
C ALA A 179 -4.62 -13.58 2.36
N VAL A 180 -5.81 -13.35 2.93
CA VAL A 180 -7.07 -14.00 2.49
C VAL A 180 -7.38 -13.73 1.02
N TYR A 181 -7.28 -12.49 0.55
CA TYR A 181 -7.52 -12.15 -0.84
C TYR A 181 -6.53 -12.84 -1.80
N PRO A 182 -5.21 -12.75 -1.61
CA PRO A 182 -4.25 -13.48 -2.46
C PRO A 182 -4.42 -15.01 -2.38
N ILE A 183 -4.76 -15.59 -1.23
CA ILE A 183 -5.08 -17.02 -1.10
C ILE A 183 -6.18 -17.40 -2.08
N ALA A 184 -7.28 -16.66 -2.06
CA ALA A 184 -8.43 -16.92 -2.93
C ALA A 184 -8.08 -16.73 -4.42
N GLN A 185 -7.30 -15.73 -4.77
CA GLN A 185 -6.83 -15.49 -6.14
C GLN A 185 -5.91 -16.60 -6.64
N ILE A 186 -4.89 -16.96 -5.85
CA ILE A 186 -3.93 -18.01 -6.21
C ILE A 186 -4.65 -19.35 -6.35
N SER A 187 -5.55 -19.68 -5.43
CA SER A 187 -6.30 -20.94 -5.50
C SER A 187 -7.13 -21.07 -6.78
N ARG A 188 -7.78 -20.00 -7.21
CA ARG A 188 -8.52 -19.96 -8.48
C ARG A 188 -7.60 -20.04 -9.70
N LEU A 189 -6.47 -19.35 -9.68
CA LEU A 189 -5.50 -19.36 -10.77
C LEU A 189 -4.90 -20.76 -10.94
N VAL A 190 -4.51 -21.41 -9.85
CA VAL A 190 -4.01 -22.79 -9.85
C VAL A 190 -5.11 -23.74 -10.36
N HIS A 191 -6.34 -23.61 -9.86
CA HIS A 191 -7.45 -24.43 -10.34
C HIS A 191 -7.68 -24.26 -11.86
N ALA A 192 -7.69 -23.04 -12.37
CA ALA A 192 -7.87 -22.78 -13.79
C ALA A 192 -6.71 -23.29 -14.68
N SER A 193 -5.52 -23.49 -14.10
CA SER A 193 -4.36 -24.04 -14.83
C SER A 193 -4.42 -25.58 -14.97
N TYR A 194 -5.26 -26.26 -14.18
CA TYR A 194 -5.43 -27.73 -14.20
C TYR A 194 -6.69 -28.19 -14.95
N THR A 195 -7.57 -27.26 -15.32
CA THR A 195 -8.82 -27.52 -16.09
C THR A 195 -8.69 -27.06 -17.52
#